data_e2c3fce1ed53d812986fc42c9f8b287f
#
_entry.id   e2c3fce1ed53d812986fc42c9f8b287f
#
_cell.length_a   1.000
_cell.length_b   1.000
_cell.length_c   1.000
_cell.angle_alpha   90.00
_cell.angle_beta   90.00
_cell.angle_gamma   90.00
#
_symmetry.space_group_name_H-M   'P 1'
#
loop_
_entity.id
_entity.type
_entity.pdbx_description
1 polymer ?
#
loop_
_entity_poly.entity_id
_entity_poly.type
_entity_poly.pdbx_seq_one_letter_code
_entity_poly.pdbx_strand_id
1 'polypeptide(L)'
;MQVSVGDQIRVTAGFREGKNAFKNNDIAEVREVTETELVLHDGRRMRRDGARIDQGVCITSHASQCRTVDQVVVLPDGADAKGWYVSLSRARDSMHVYTRDKAALRQSVMYPGERKSVWELVQPMCRSKLQSRDRMMPDL
;
A
#
# COMPACT_ATOMS: atom_id res chain seq x y z
N MET A 1 -10.47 -15.95 0.76
CA MET A 1 -9.60 -16.02 -0.45
C MET A 1 -9.25 -17.47 -0.71
N GLN A 2 -9.34 -17.93 -1.95
CA GLN A 2 -8.88 -19.25 -2.36
C GLN A 2 -7.38 -19.15 -2.67
N VAL A 3 -6.57 -20.01 -2.08
CA VAL A 3 -5.11 -20.01 -2.21
C VAL A 3 -4.67 -21.38 -2.71
N SER A 4 -3.78 -21.40 -3.70
CA SER A 4 -3.23 -22.61 -4.32
C SER A 4 -1.70 -22.67 -4.15
N VAL A 5 -1.13 -23.83 -4.37
CA VAL A 5 0.33 -24.01 -4.42
C VAL A 5 0.90 -23.19 -5.58
N GLY A 6 1.99 -22.47 -5.32
CA GLY A 6 2.64 -21.56 -6.27
C GLY A 6 2.08 -20.13 -6.24
N ASP A 7 0.99 -19.88 -5.51
CA ASP A 7 0.47 -18.51 -5.38
C ASP A 7 1.42 -17.64 -4.54
N GLN A 8 1.61 -16.42 -5.00
CA GLN A 8 2.22 -15.38 -4.18
C GLN A 8 1.16 -14.73 -3.29
N ILE A 9 1.41 -14.75 -1.99
CA ILE A 9 0.56 -14.09 -1.00
C ILE A 9 1.29 -12.90 -0.36
N ARG A 10 0.51 -11.90 0.03
CA ARG A 10 0.98 -10.72 0.76
C ARG A 10 0.31 -10.67 2.13
N VAL A 11 1.09 -10.49 3.16
CA VAL A 11 0.59 -10.28 4.53
C VAL A 11 0.07 -8.84 4.65
N THR A 12 -1.20 -8.67 5.02
CA THR A 12 -1.87 -7.36 5.11
C THR A 12 -1.76 -6.71 6.48
N ALA A 13 -1.45 -7.51 7.51
CA ALA A 13 -1.15 -6.99 8.86
C ALA A 13 -0.16 -7.93 9.55
N GLY A 14 0.81 -7.37 10.27
CA GLY A 14 1.80 -8.17 10.99
C GLY A 14 1.17 -9.02 12.09
N PHE A 15 1.58 -10.28 12.21
CA PHE A 15 1.17 -11.20 13.27
C PHE A 15 2.28 -12.20 13.57
N ARG A 16 2.11 -12.93 14.68
CA ARG A 16 2.99 -14.05 15.05
C ARG A 16 2.16 -15.31 15.23
N GLU A 17 2.72 -16.41 14.80
CA GLU A 17 2.15 -17.72 14.98
C GLU A 17 3.22 -18.72 15.39
N GLY A 18 3.21 -19.10 16.66
CA GLY A 18 4.28 -19.89 17.25
C GLY A 18 5.63 -19.20 17.14
N LYS A 19 6.59 -19.86 16.47
CA LYS A 19 7.92 -19.31 16.21
C LYS A 19 7.98 -18.42 14.97
N ASN A 20 6.94 -18.41 14.15
CA ASN A 20 6.90 -17.68 12.89
C ASN A 20 6.42 -16.24 13.10
N ALA A 21 7.17 -15.29 12.56
CA ALA A 21 6.79 -13.87 12.55
C ALA A 21 6.50 -13.45 11.11
N PHE A 22 5.36 -12.80 10.92
CA PHE A 22 4.93 -12.24 9.64
C PHE A 22 4.83 -10.72 9.78
N LYS A 23 5.47 -10.01 8.86
CA LYS A 23 5.43 -8.55 8.85
C LYS A 23 4.37 -8.06 7.87
N ASN A 24 3.84 -6.88 8.12
CA ASN A 24 2.98 -6.23 7.13
C ASN A 24 3.73 -6.04 5.81
N ASN A 25 3.06 -6.33 4.71
CA ASN A 25 3.60 -6.35 3.34
C ASN A 25 4.67 -7.43 3.07
N ASP A 26 4.89 -8.43 3.94
CA ASP A 26 5.65 -9.61 3.55
C ASP A 26 5.00 -10.29 2.35
N ILE A 27 5.81 -10.62 1.35
CA ILE A 27 5.39 -11.41 0.20
C ILE A 27 6.10 -12.75 0.28
N ALA A 28 5.35 -13.82 0.13
CA ALA A 28 5.87 -15.18 0.15
C ALA A 28 5.09 -16.05 -0.84
N GLU A 29 5.78 -17.04 -1.38
CA GLU A 29 5.18 -18.05 -2.25
C GLU A 29 4.70 -19.25 -1.42
N VAL A 30 3.52 -19.75 -1.78
CA VAL A 30 2.90 -20.90 -1.11
C VAL A 30 3.47 -22.19 -1.69
N ARG A 31 4.10 -22.97 -0.85
CA ARG A 31 4.66 -24.27 -1.21
C ARG A 31 3.67 -25.42 -1.08
N GLU A 32 2.82 -25.35 -0.03
CA GLU A 32 1.86 -26.41 0.29
C GLU A 32 0.62 -25.81 0.94
N VAL A 33 -0.52 -26.37 0.60
CA VAL A 33 -1.82 -25.99 1.17
C VAL A 33 -2.44 -27.23 1.82
N THR A 34 -2.65 -27.19 3.12
CA THR A 34 -3.39 -28.19 3.88
C THR A 34 -4.79 -27.67 4.23
N GLU A 35 -5.62 -28.48 4.86
CA GLU A 35 -6.95 -28.05 5.30
C GLU A 35 -6.88 -26.89 6.31
N THR A 36 -5.88 -26.89 7.18
CA THR A 36 -5.77 -25.95 8.31
C THR A 36 -4.62 -24.95 8.17
N GLU A 37 -3.60 -25.25 7.37
CA GLU A 37 -2.37 -24.47 7.30
C GLU A 37 -1.92 -24.18 5.86
N LEU A 38 -1.17 -23.10 5.71
CA LEU A 38 -0.36 -22.76 4.54
C LEU A 38 1.11 -22.91 4.91
N VAL A 39 1.86 -23.65 4.10
CA VAL A 39 3.33 -23.76 4.22
C VAL A 39 3.96 -22.91 3.12
N LEU A 40 4.84 -22.00 3.50
CA LEU A 40 5.54 -21.12 2.58
C LEU A 40 6.86 -21.71 2.11
N HIS A 41 7.39 -21.22 1.00
CA HIS A 41 8.67 -21.67 0.45
C HIS A 41 9.85 -21.40 1.40
N ASP A 42 9.77 -20.38 2.23
CA ASP A 42 10.76 -20.06 3.25
C ASP A 42 10.67 -20.94 4.52
N GLY A 43 9.75 -21.92 4.53
CA GLY A 43 9.52 -22.87 5.62
C GLY A 43 8.62 -22.37 6.73
N ARG A 44 8.18 -21.10 6.70
CA ARG A 44 7.18 -20.59 7.66
C ARG A 44 5.82 -21.24 7.41
N ARG A 45 5.07 -21.40 8.49
CA ARG A 45 3.71 -21.97 8.47
C ARG A 45 2.76 -20.97 9.09
N MET A 46 1.56 -20.87 8.52
CA MET A 46 0.46 -20.08 9.07
C MET A 46 -0.87 -20.82 8.95
N ARG A 47 -1.76 -20.61 9.90
CA ARG A 47 -3.11 -21.15 9.84
C ARG A 47 -3.91 -20.40 8.80
N ARG A 48 -4.74 -21.13 8.07
CA ARG A 48 -5.65 -20.55 7.07
C ARG A 48 -6.75 -19.72 7.72
N ASP A 49 -7.22 -20.19 8.89
CA ASP A 49 -8.26 -19.52 9.63
C ASP A 49 -7.71 -18.28 10.34
N GLY A 50 -8.23 -17.11 9.97
CA GLY A 50 -7.77 -15.82 10.49
C GLY A 50 -6.50 -15.26 9.85
N ALA A 51 -5.94 -15.89 8.82
CA ALA A 51 -4.78 -15.35 8.10
C ALA A 51 -5.12 -14.00 7.46
N ARG A 52 -4.33 -12.99 7.82
CA ARG A 52 -4.43 -11.64 7.24
C ARG A 52 -3.57 -11.55 5.99
N ILE A 53 -4.06 -12.16 4.92
CA ILE A 53 -3.35 -12.27 3.65
C ILE A 53 -4.21 -11.78 2.48
N ASP A 54 -3.54 -11.35 1.43
CA ASP A 54 -4.09 -10.95 0.16
C ASP A 54 -3.21 -11.49 -0.98
N GLN A 55 -3.64 -11.36 -2.23
CA GLN A 55 -2.80 -11.74 -3.36
C GLN A 55 -1.53 -10.89 -3.39
N GLY A 56 -0.38 -11.55 -3.58
CA GLY A 56 0.94 -10.92 -3.60
C GLY A 56 1.46 -10.57 -5.01
N VAL A 57 0.71 -10.91 -6.05
CA VAL A 57 1.10 -10.70 -7.44
C VAL A 57 1.15 -9.23 -7.82
N CYS A 58 0.31 -8.42 -7.19
CA CYS A 58 0.24 -6.98 -7.42
C CYS A 58 0.25 -6.23 -6.09
N ILE A 59 1.05 -5.16 -6.01
CA ILE A 59 1.13 -4.31 -4.82
C ILE A 59 1.02 -2.85 -5.21
N THR A 60 0.55 -2.02 -4.28
CA THR A 60 0.52 -0.56 -4.49
C THR A 60 1.92 0.03 -4.45
N SER A 61 2.14 1.16 -5.11
CA SER A 61 3.42 1.90 -5.06
C SER A 61 3.86 2.17 -3.62
N HIS A 62 2.91 2.46 -2.73
CA HIS A 62 3.20 2.67 -1.31
C HIS A 62 3.70 1.40 -0.61
N ALA A 63 3.08 0.25 -0.88
CA ALA A 63 3.51 -1.04 -0.32
C ALA A 63 4.86 -1.52 -0.90
N SER A 64 5.29 -0.99 -2.05
CA SER A 64 6.59 -1.27 -2.68
C SER A 64 7.75 -0.46 -2.10
N GLN A 65 7.52 0.47 -1.19
CA GLN A 65 8.58 1.27 -0.58
C GLN A 65 9.65 0.39 0.08
N CYS A 66 10.90 0.80 -0.02
CA CYS A 66 12.08 0.07 0.46
C CYS A 66 12.35 -1.28 -0.25
N ARG A 67 11.71 -1.56 -1.38
CA ARG A 67 12.01 -2.72 -2.22
C ARG A 67 12.69 -2.24 -3.49
N THR A 68 13.65 -3.01 -3.98
CA THR A 68 14.27 -2.84 -5.28
C THR A 68 14.23 -4.18 -5.99
N VAL A 69 13.79 -4.18 -7.24
CA VAL A 69 13.66 -5.37 -8.08
C VAL A 69 14.25 -5.07 -9.46
N ASP A 70 14.60 -6.10 -10.19
CA ASP A 70 15.24 -5.92 -11.49
C ASP A 70 14.26 -5.31 -12.49
N GLN A 71 13.02 -5.79 -12.51
CA GLN A 71 11.99 -5.31 -13.43
C GLN A 71 10.72 -4.91 -12.67
N VAL A 72 10.10 -3.82 -13.12
CA VAL A 72 8.83 -3.33 -12.58
C VAL A 72 7.81 -3.18 -13.69
N VAL A 73 6.63 -3.70 -13.48
CA VAL A 73 5.45 -3.44 -14.31
C VAL A 73 4.52 -2.50 -13.56
N VAL A 74 4.16 -1.38 -14.18
CA VAL A 74 3.34 -0.33 -13.55
C VAL A 74 2.06 -0.11 -14.34
N LEU A 75 0.94 -0.11 -13.61
CA LEU A 75 -0.35 0.39 -14.09
C LEU A 75 -0.66 1.68 -13.32
N PRO A 76 -0.38 2.87 -13.89
CA PRO A 76 -0.38 4.13 -13.17
C PRO A 76 -1.77 4.79 -13.15
N ASP A 77 -2.82 4.08 -12.76
CA ASP A 77 -4.16 4.67 -12.63
C ASP A 77 -4.16 5.72 -11.51
N GLY A 78 -4.33 6.99 -11.88
CA GLY A 78 -4.40 8.11 -10.92
C GLY A 78 -3.08 8.42 -10.19
N ALA A 79 -1.95 7.95 -10.69
CA ALA A 79 -0.65 8.24 -10.07
C ALA A 79 -0.31 9.73 -10.19
N ASP A 80 -0.02 10.36 -9.06
CA ASP A 80 0.62 11.67 -9.00
C ASP A 80 2.14 11.57 -9.20
N ALA A 81 2.82 12.71 -9.26
CA ALA A 81 4.27 12.75 -9.44
C ALA A 81 5.04 11.97 -8.36
N LYS A 82 4.52 11.89 -7.12
CA LYS A 82 5.17 11.16 -6.01
C LYS A 82 5.03 9.66 -6.17
N GLY A 83 3.80 9.18 -6.44
CA GLY A 83 3.53 7.77 -6.70
C GLY A 83 4.31 7.25 -7.91
N TRP A 84 4.42 8.09 -8.94
CA TRP A 84 5.24 7.83 -10.12
C TRP A 84 6.73 7.71 -9.77
N TYR A 85 7.28 8.67 -9.04
CA TYR A 85 8.68 8.62 -8.60
C TYR A 85 8.98 7.38 -7.74
N VAL A 86 8.08 7.03 -6.81
CA VAL A 86 8.22 5.82 -5.99
C VAL A 86 8.27 4.58 -6.87
N SER A 87 7.39 4.47 -7.86
CA SER A 87 7.35 3.33 -8.78
C SER A 87 8.62 3.23 -9.64
N LEU A 88 9.06 4.36 -10.22
CA LEU A 88 10.30 4.45 -10.99
C LEU A 88 11.52 4.01 -10.21
N SER A 89 11.63 4.47 -8.96
CA SER A 89 12.78 4.20 -8.10
C SER A 89 12.85 2.75 -7.60
N ARG A 90 11.91 1.89 -7.96
CA ARG A 90 11.92 0.46 -7.59
C ARG A 90 12.63 -0.42 -8.61
N ALA A 91 12.64 -0.02 -9.87
CA ALA A 91 13.29 -0.78 -10.93
C ALA A 91 14.80 -0.58 -10.93
N ARG A 92 15.57 -1.68 -11.02
CA ARG A 92 17.02 -1.64 -11.24
C ARG A 92 17.35 -1.59 -12.72
N ASP A 93 16.76 -2.47 -13.51
CA ASP A 93 17.13 -2.70 -14.91
C ASP A 93 16.10 -2.16 -15.87
N SER A 94 14.82 -2.45 -15.67
CA SER A 94 13.79 -2.04 -16.62
C SER A 94 12.42 -1.80 -15.97
N MET A 95 11.66 -0.91 -16.61
CA MET A 95 10.29 -0.62 -16.21
C MET A 95 9.37 -0.65 -17.44
N HIS A 96 8.24 -1.35 -17.28
CA HIS A 96 7.18 -1.42 -18.28
C HIS A 96 5.94 -0.71 -17.76
N VAL A 97 5.44 0.27 -18.51
CA VAL A 97 4.28 1.08 -18.13
C VAL A 97 3.12 0.77 -19.06
N TYR A 98 2.02 0.34 -18.49
CA TYR A 98 0.79 0.08 -19.23
C TYR A 98 -0.24 1.12 -18.84
N THR A 99 -0.64 1.95 -19.78
CA THR A 99 -1.65 2.99 -19.57
C THR A 99 -2.63 3.03 -20.76
N ARG A 100 -3.87 3.40 -20.46
CA ARG A 100 -4.91 3.61 -21.49
C ARG A 100 -4.74 4.94 -22.22
N ASP A 101 -4.21 5.95 -21.53
CA ASP A 101 -4.01 7.29 -22.06
C ASP A 101 -2.64 7.85 -21.64
N LYS A 102 -1.74 7.94 -22.64
CA LYS A 102 -0.38 8.48 -22.42
C LYS A 102 -0.38 10.00 -22.17
N ALA A 103 -1.35 10.71 -22.74
CA ALA A 103 -1.41 12.17 -22.58
C ALA A 103 -1.90 12.53 -21.17
N ALA A 104 -2.97 11.89 -20.71
CA ALA A 104 -3.46 12.04 -19.35
C ALA A 104 -2.41 11.64 -18.32
N LEU A 105 -1.68 10.54 -18.55
CA LEU A 105 -0.59 10.12 -17.67
C LEU A 105 0.50 11.19 -17.59
N ARG A 106 0.97 11.74 -18.71
CA ARG A 106 1.99 12.79 -18.72
C ARG A 106 1.55 14.02 -17.93
N GLN A 107 0.29 14.43 -18.06
CA GLN A 107 -0.25 15.57 -17.29
C GLN A 107 -0.26 15.26 -15.80
N SER A 108 -0.76 14.10 -15.37
CA SER A 108 -0.86 13.72 -13.95
C SER A 108 0.51 13.62 -13.28
N VAL A 109 1.53 13.10 -14.01
CA VAL A 109 2.89 12.94 -13.47
C VAL A 109 3.63 14.27 -13.36
N MET A 110 3.28 15.25 -14.20
CA MET A 110 3.82 16.62 -14.12
C MET A 110 3.22 17.42 -12.96
N TYR A 111 2.08 16.98 -12.41
CA TYR A 111 1.46 17.67 -11.30
C TYR A 111 2.17 17.34 -9.98
N PRO A 112 2.79 18.32 -9.31
CA PRO A 112 3.64 18.06 -8.13
C PRO A 112 2.87 17.57 -6.89
N GLY A 113 1.57 17.44 -6.97
CA GLY A 113 0.70 17.10 -5.84
C GLY A 113 0.82 18.09 -4.68
N GLU A 114 -0.26 18.73 -4.29
CA GLU A 114 -0.24 19.69 -3.18
C GLU A 114 0.22 19.00 -1.88
N ARG A 115 1.32 19.49 -1.31
CA ARG A 115 1.72 19.18 0.05
C ARG A 115 0.94 20.11 0.98
N LYS A 116 -0.20 19.68 1.49
CA LYS A 116 -0.84 20.39 2.60
C LYS A 116 -0.10 20.05 3.87
N SER A 117 0.42 21.07 4.55
CA SER A 117 1.02 20.89 5.86
C SER A 117 -0.08 20.52 6.87
N VAL A 118 0.27 19.82 7.94
CA VAL A 118 -0.69 19.52 9.04
C VAL A 118 -1.35 20.80 9.54
N TRP A 119 -0.61 21.92 9.54
CA TRP A 119 -1.10 23.23 9.95
C TRP A 119 -2.22 23.75 9.02
N GLU A 120 -2.10 23.62 7.73
CA GLU A 120 -3.13 24.01 6.76
C GLU A 120 -4.40 23.16 6.89
N LEU A 121 -4.27 21.89 7.29
CA LEU A 121 -5.40 21.00 7.54
C LEU A 121 -6.13 21.32 8.85
N VAL A 122 -5.42 21.80 9.87
CA VAL A 122 -5.97 22.10 11.19
C VAL A 122 -6.59 23.51 11.28
N GLN A 123 -6.10 24.48 10.48
CA GLN A 123 -6.63 25.84 10.48
C GLN A 123 -8.17 25.95 10.30
N PRO A 124 -8.81 25.24 9.36
CA PRO A 124 -10.26 25.30 9.23
C PRO A 124 -11.00 24.79 10.46
N MET A 125 -10.45 23.76 11.12
CA MET A 125 -11.05 23.16 12.33
C MET A 125 -10.92 24.09 13.56
N CYS A 126 -9.83 24.86 13.68
CA CYS A 126 -9.68 25.83 14.76
C CYS A 126 -10.61 27.03 14.59
N ARG A 127 -10.81 27.52 13.36
CA ARG A 127 -11.72 28.64 13.10
C ARG A 127 -13.18 28.28 13.42
N SER A 128 -13.64 27.09 13.10
CA SER A 128 -15.01 26.66 13.40
C SER A 128 -15.26 26.53 14.91
N LYS A 129 -14.26 26.11 15.69
CA LYS A 129 -14.36 26.01 17.16
C LYS A 129 -14.34 27.38 17.86
N LEU A 130 -13.64 28.36 17.31
CA LEU A 130 -13.64 29.72 17.86
C LEU A 130 -14.98 30.42 17.61
N GLN A 131 -15.55 30.31 16.40
CA GLN A 131 -16.87 30.88 16.08
C GLN A 131 -18.02 30.26 16.88
N SER A 132 -17.92 29.00 17.29
CA SER A 132 -18.94 28.38 18.15
C SER A 132 -18.86 28.82 19.61
N ARG A 133 -17.69 29.27 20.09
CA ARG A 133 -17.54 29.81 21.48
C ARG A 133 -18.07 31.23 21.60
N ASP A 134 -17.91 32.08 20.58
CA ASP A 134 -18.45 33.46 20.62
C ASP A 134 -19.99 33.52 20.59
N ARG A 135 -20.67 32.47 20.10
CA ARG A 135 -22.12 32.35 20.12
C ARG A 135 -22.70 31.88 21.45
N MET A 136 -21.88 31.51 22.41
CA MET A 136 -22.32 31.00 23.72
C MET A 136 -22.09 31.97 24.90
N MET A 137 -21.71 33.23 24.65
CA MET A 137 -21.74 34.27 25.69
C MET A 137 -23.07 35.00 25.62
N PRO A 138 -24.00 34.79 26.57
CA PRO A 138 -25.14 35.69 26.73
C PRO A 138 -24.64 37.02 27.29
N ASP A 139 -25.13 38.12 26.73
CA ASP A 139 -24.92 39.46 27.21
C ASP A 139 -25.31 39.52 28.70
N LEU A 140 -24.39 39.94 29.56
CA LEU A 140 -24.62 40.37 30.95
C LEU A 140 -24.77 41.88 30.99
#